data_39ec753cd7ba454975c459a37025147d
#
_entry.id   39ec753cd7ba454975c459a37025147d
#
_cell.length_a   1.000
_cell.length_b   1.000
_cell.length_c   1.000
_cell.angle_alpha   90.00
_cell.angle_beta   90.00
_cell.angle_gamma   90.00
#
_symmetry.space_group_name_H-M   'P 1'
#
loop_
_entity.id
_entity.type
_entity.pdbx_description
1 polymer ?
#
loop_
_entity_poly.entity_id
_entity_poly.type
_entity_poly.pdbx_seq_one_letter_code
_entity_poly.pdbx_strand_id
1 'polypeptide(L)'
;MKIRTIYFKVKDMEKAVAFWKGFLGIEPHKQFDEWHEFMAGNVRLGLLLNDFEDKFSGCNCVPVFEFTDDELDTYIQRAKELGAKVVLDGLNDPNLLSVVFADPFGNEFEVSKFHD
;
A
#
# COMPACT_ATOMS: atom_id res chain seq x y z
N MET A 1 9.69 19.54 10.16
CA MET A 1 8.86 19.06 9.03
C MET A 1 8.70 17.55 9.14
N LYS A 2 7.51 17.03 8.85
CA LYS A 2 7.28 15.59 8.77
C LYS A 2 6.22 15.30 7.71
N ILE A 3 6.26 14.12 7.13
CA ILE A 3 5.18 13.65 6.26
C ILE A 3 4.07 13.12 7.17
N ARG A 4 2.90 13.76 7.14
CA ARG A 4 1.73 13.34 7.93
C ARG A 4 0.99 12.20 7.27
N THR A 5 0.71 12.34 5.98
CA THR A 5 -0.19 11.44 5.27
C THR A 5 0.29 11.24 3.84
N ILE A 6 0.21 10.00 3.39
CA ILE A 6 0.26 9.63 1.98
C ILE A 6 -1.11 9.05 1.68
N TYR A 7 -1.74 9.41 0.56
CA TYR A 7 -3.03 8.82 0.23
C TYR A 7 -3.13 8.40 -1.23
N PHE A 8 -3.94 7.39 -1.46
CA PHE A 8 -4.26 6.88 -2.79
C PHE A 8 -5.69 7.28 -3.15
N LYS A 9 -5.92 7.57 -4.42
CA LYS A 9 -7.26 7.74 -4.96
C LYS A 9 -7.78 6.37 -5.39
N VAL A 10 -9.01 6.05 -5.02
CA VAL A 10 -9.60 4.74 -5.31
C VAL A 10 -10.99 4.94 -5.89
N LYS A 11 -11.43 4.01 -6.74
CA LYS A 11 -12.76 4.10 -7.37
C LYS A 11 -13.84 3.37 -6.60
N ASP A 12 -13.47 2.48 -5.69
CA ASP A 12 -14.38 1.66 -4.89
C ASP A 12 -13.80 1.58 -3.48
N MET A 13 -14.41 2.30 -2.54
CA MET A 13 -13.88 2.38 -1.18
C MET A 13 -13.95 1.05 -0.46
N GLU A 14 -15.04 0.31 -0.60
CA GLU A 14 -15.21 -0.98 0.08
C GLU A 14 -14.11 -1.97 -0.34
N LYS A 15 -13.84 -2.05 -1.64
CA LYS A 15 -12.79 -2.91 -2.19
C LYS A 15 -11.40 -2.46 -1.74
N ALA A 16 -11.15 -1.15 -1.73
CA ALA A 16 -9.88 -0.58 -1.31
C ALA A 16 -9.60 -0.85 0.17
N VAL A 17 -10.62 -0.65 1.02
CA VAL A 17 -10.50 -0.91 2.46
C VAL A 17 -10.24 -2.39 2.72
N ALA A 18 -10.95 -3.28 2.02
CA ALA A 18 -10.74 -4.72 2.17
C ALA A 18 -9.30 -5.12 1.84
N PHE A 19 -8.75 -4.57 0.76
CA PHE A 19 -7.36 -4.84 0.39
C PHE A 19 -6.38 -4.31 1.44
N TRP A 20 -6.45 -3.01 1.77
CA TRP A 20 -5.46 -2.38 2.64
C TRP A 20 -5.56 -2.85 4.09
N LYS A 21 -6.77 -3.06 4.59
CA LYS A 21 -6.99 -3.68 5.90
C LYS A 21 -6.37 -5.08 5.96
N GLY A 22 -6.59 -5.88 4.91
CA GLY A 22 -6.02 -7.22 4.82
C GLY A 22 -4.49 -7.20 4.76
N PHE A 23 -3.92 -6.32 3.95
CA PHE A 23 -2.47 -6.22 3.81
C PHE A 23 -1.80 -5.70 5.09
N LEU A 24 -2.29 -4.57 5.61
CA LEU A 24 -1.70 -3.95 6.80
C LEU A 24 -1.99 -4.73 8.08
N GLY A 25 -3.07 -5.52 8.09
CA GLY A 25 -3.46 -6.28 9.26
C GLY A 25 -3.98 -5.43 10.42
N ILE A 26 -4.48 -4.23 10.13
CA ILE A 26 -5.00 -3.29 11.14
C ILE A 26 -6.31 -2.69 10.67
N GLU A 27 -7.10 -2.19 11.61
CA GLU A 27 -8.33 -1.47 11.30
C GLU A 27 -8.01 -0.01 10.94
N PRO A 28 -8.76 0.63 10.04
CA PRO A 28 -8.62 2.06 9.84
C PRO A 28 -9.11 2.83 11.07
N HIS A 29 -8.37 3.89 11.44
CA HIS A 29 -8.77 4.72 12.59
C HIS A 29 -9.72 5.86 12.20
N LYS A 30 -9.90 6.11 10.89
CA LYS A 30 -10.91 7.02 10.35
C LYS A 30 -11.69 6.31 9.26
N GLN A 31 -13.01 6.37 9.32
CA GLN A 31 -13.92 5.62 8.43
C GLN A 31 -15.07 6.54 8.02
N PHE A 32 -14.85 7.33 6.96
CA PHE A 32 -15.90 8.14 6.34
C PHE A 32 -16.19 7.60 4.95
N ASP A 33 -17.32 7.95 4.36
CA ASP A 33 -17.70 7.41 3.05
C ASP A 33 -16.67 7.69 1.96
N GLU A 34 -16.10 8.91 1.96
CA GLU A 34 -15.13 9.33 0.95
C GLU A 34 -13.68 9.25 1.40
N TRP A 35 -13.42 8.91 2.66
CA TRP A 35 -12.05 8.88 3.20
C TRP A 35 -11.91 7.83 4.30
N HIS A 36 -10.96 6.93 4.12
CA HIS A 36 -10.51 6.02 5.17
C HIS A 36 -9.02 6.26 5.42
N GLU A 37 -8.59 6.05 6.65
CA GLU A 37 -7.21 6.32 7.02
C GLU A 37 -6.69 5.26 7.99
N PHE A 38 -5.50 4.75 7.68
CA PHE A 38 -4.79 3.78 8.51
C PHE A 38 -3.54 4.42 9.09
N MET A 39 -3.14 4.01 10.29
CA MET A 39 -1.86 4.41 10.83
C MET A 39 -0.80 3.37 10.44
N ALA A 40 0.02 3.68 9.44
CA ALA A 40 1.10 2.82 8.96
C ALA A 40 2.42 3.30 9.57
N GLY A 41 2.78 2.76 10.73
CA GLY A 41 3.91 3.28 11.50
C GLY A 41 3.67 4.72 11.93
N ASN A 42 4.54 5.63 11.53
CA ASN A 42 4.43 7.07 11.87
C ASN A 42 3.77 7.89 10.77
N VAL A 43 3.33 7.27 9.68
CA VAL A 43 2.70 7.95 8.55
C VAL A 43 1.29 7.42 8.39
N ARG A 44 0.35 8.32 8.13
CA ARG A 44 -1.03 7.94 7.82
C ARG A 44 -1.13 7.53 6.37
N LEU A 45 -1.74 6.38 6.11
CA LEU A 45 -2.08 5.94 4.77
C LEU A 45 -3.57 6.17 4.56
N GLY A 46 -3.91 7.08 3.65
CA GLY A 46 -5.28 7.44 3.37
C GLY A 46 -5.79 6.82 2.07
N LEU A 47 -7.10 6.62 2.01
CA LEU A 47 -7.80 6.21 0.80
C LEU A 47 -8.87 7.26 0.53
N LEU A 48 -8.78 7.91 -0.62
CA LEU A 48 -9.76 8.92 -1.05
C LEU A 48 -10.62 8.34 -2.17
N LEU A 49 -11.93 8.38 -1.97
CA LEU A 49 -12.86 7.97 -3.03
C LEU A 49 -12.84 8.99 -4.15
N ASN A 50 -12.41 8.56 -5.33
CA ASN A 50 -12.35 9.42 -6.51
C ASN A 50 -13.64 9.25 -7.32
N ASP A 51 -14.69 9.93 -6.90
CA ASP A 51 -15.99 9.95 -7.56
C ASP A 51 -16.26 11.25 -8.33
N PHE A 52 -15.25 12.10 -8.47
CA PHE A 52 -15.36 13.43 -9.08
C PHE A 52 -14.67 13.51 -10.46
N GLU A 53 -14.60 12.40 -11.16
CA GLU A 53 -14.10 12.29 -12.55
C GLU A 53 -12.62 12.66 -12.76
N ASP A 54 -11.82 12.62 -11.72
CA ASP A 54 -10.37 12.75 -11.86
C ASP A 54 -9.83 11.53 -12.63
N LYS A 55 -9.13 11.79 -13.72
CA LYS A 55 -8.65 10.76 -14.67
C LYS A 55 -7.28 10.21 -14.29
N PHE A 56 -7.03 9.96 -13.03
CA PHE A 56 -5.78 9.33 -12.67
C PHE A 56 -5.81 7.82 -12.95
N SER A 57 -4.66 7.22 -13.19
CA SER A 57 -4.48 5.78 -13.22
C SER A 57 -3.20 5.43 -12.46
N GLY A 58 -3.35 4.94 -11.24
CA GLY A 58 -2.23 4.66 -10.37
C GLY A 58 -1.68 5.92 -9.68
N CYS A 59 -0.48 5.80 -9.15
CA CYS A 59 0.15 6.86 -8.36
C CYS A 59 1.63 6.95 -8.72
N ASN A 60 2.15 8.18 -8.84
CA ASN A 60 3.57 8.40 -9.10
C ASN A 60 4.43 8.39 -7.83
N CYS A 61 3.81 8.39 -6.67
CA CYS A 61 4.49 8.31 -5.38
C CYS A 61 4.32 6.90 -4.83
N VAL A 62 5.42 6.19 -4.64
CA VAL A 62 5.41 4.79 -4.23
C VAL A 62 5.86 4.70 -2.78
N PRO A 63 4.97 4.34 -1.84
CA PRO A 63 5.40 4.09 -0.48
C PRO A 63 6.24 2.81 -0.42
N VAL A 64 7.32 2.89 0.34
CA VAL A 64 8.21 1.75 0.57
C VAL A 64 8.04 1.33 2.03
N PHE A 65 7.56 0.10 2.23
CA PHE A 65 7.42 -0.48 3.55
C PHE A 65 8.67 -1.29 3.87
N GLU A 66 9.23 -1.03 5.03
CA GLU A 66 10.34 -1.84 5.56
C GLU A 66 9.78 -2.81 6.59
N PHE A 67 10.15 -4.08 6.47
CA PHE A 67 9.75 -5.12 7.39
C PHE A 67 10.98 -5.82 7.97
N THR A 68 10.85 -6.36 9.18
CA THR A 68 11.86 -7.25 9.72
C THR A 68 11.93 -8.52 8.86
N ASP A 69 13.04 -9.23 8.91
CA ASP A 69 13.21 -10.47 8.14
C ASP A 69 12.12 -11.50 8.51
N ASP A 70 11.69 -11.52 9.77
CA ASP A 70 10.66 -12.42 10.25
C ASP A 70 9.27 -12.11 9.66
N GLU A 71 9.01 -10.84 9.36
CA GLU A 71 7.70 -10.38 8.85
C GLU A 71 7.61 -10.43 7.33
N LEU A 72 8.74 -10.34 6.65
CA LEU A 72 8.80 -10.10 5.21
C LEU A 72 7.97 -11.09 4.40
N ASP A 73 8.18 -12.38 4.61
CA ASP A 73 7.46 -13.42 3.87
C ASP A 73 5.95 -13.36 4.10
N THR A 74 5.54 -13.05 5.34
CA THR A 74 4.13 -12.91 5.70
C THR A 74 3.46 -11.81 4.88
N TYR A 75 4.10 -10.64 4.78
CA TYR A 75 3.52 -9.51 4.05
C TYR A 75 3.54 -9.70 2.54
N ILE A 76 4.58 -10.33 2.01
CA ILE A 76 4.62 -10.69 0.59
C ILE A 76 3.49 -11.66 0.27
N GLN A 77 3.29 -12.67 1.11
CA GLN A 77 2.22 -13.65 0.90
C GLN A 77 0.84 -13.01 1.00
N ARG A 78 0.63 -12.11 1.96
CA ARG A 78 -0.64 -11.36 2.09
C ARG A 78 -0.95 -10.58 0.83
N ALA A 79 0.04 -9.85 0.29
CA ALA A 79 -0.15 -9.07 -0.93
C ALA A 79 -0.61 -9.98 -2.08
N LYS A 80 0.03 -11.11 -2.25
CA LYS A 80 -0.33 -12.08 -3.32
C LYS A 80 -1.72 -12.67 -3.12
N GLU A 81 -2.05 -13.06 -1.90
CA GLU A 81 -3.37 -13.63 -1.57
C GLU A 81 -4.50 -12.63 -1.75
N LEU A 82 -4.23 -11.35 -1.51
CA LEU A 82 -5.20 -10.27 -1.70
C LEU A 82 -5.32 -9.83 -3.17
N GLY A 83 -4.57 -10.46 -4.06
CA GLY A 83 -4.65 -10.20 -5.48
C GLY A 83 -3.80 -9.02 -5.96
N ALA A 84 -2.82 -8.58 -5.18
CA ALA A 84 -1.88 -7.56 -5.64
C ALA A 84 -1.10 -8.08 -6.84
N LYS A 85 -0.92 -7.21 -7.84
CA LYS A 85 -0.13 -7.54 -9.02
C LYS A 85 1.34 -7.33 -8.70
N VAL A 86 2.18 -8.29 -9.06
CA VAL A 86 3.64 -8.13 -8.99
C VAL A 86 4.08 -7.29 -10.19
N VAL A 87 4.62 -6.11 -9.91
CA VAL A 87 5.15 -5.21 -10.94
C VAL A 87 6.62 -5.53 -11.20
N LEU A 88 7.40 -5.72 -10.14
CA LEU A 88 8.81 -6.05 -10.23
C LEU A 88 9.21 -6.87 -9.01
N ASP A 89 9.71 -8.08 -9.23
CA ASP A 89 10.28 -8.89 -8.16
C ASP A 89 11.79 -8.77 -8.18
N GLY A 90 12.32 -7.94 -7.27
CA GLY A 90 13.75 -7.73 -7.11
C GLY A 90 14.25 -8.16 -5.73
N LEU A 91 13.52 -9.02 -5.04
CA LEU A 91 13.85 -9.37 -3.65
C LEU A 91 15.24 -9.98 -3.52
N ASN A 92 15.64 -10.81 -4.46
CA ASN A 92 16.93 -11.50 -4.45
C ASN A 92 18.00 -10.78 -5.27
N ASP A 93 17.68 -9.63 -5.85
CA ASP A 93 18.66 -8.78 -6.53
C ASP A 93 19.31 -7.88 -5.49
N PRO A 94 20.66 -7.96 -5.31
CA PRO A 94 21.35 -7.17 -4.29
C PRO A 94 21.26 -5.66 -4.51
N ASN A 95 20.89 -5.21 -5.71
CA ASN A 95 20.72 -3.79 -6.01
C ASN A 95 19.31 -3.29 -5.73
N LEU A 96 18.33 -4.18 -5.56
CA LEU A 96 16.92 -3.83 -5.39
C LEU A 96 16.39 -4.18 -4.00
N LEU A 97 16.53 -5.42 -3.56
CA LEU A 97 16.13 -5.91 -2.22
C LEU A 97 14.66 -5.67 -1.89
N SER A 98 13.80 -5.69 -2.90
CA SER A 98 12.39 -5.39 -2.71
C SER A 98 11.52 -6.01 -3.80
N VAL A 99 10.21 -6.09 -3.50
CA VAL A 99 9.17 -6.44 -4.47
C VAL A 99 8.24 -5.25 -4.62
N VAL A 100 7.98 -4.83 -5.85
CA VAL A 100 6.99 -3.80 -6.15
C VAL A 100 5.69 -4.48 -6.53
N PHE A 101 4.62 -4.11 -5.82
CA PHE A 101 3.27 -4.57 -6.08
C PHE A 101 2.39 -3.41 -6.53
N ALA A 102 1.27 -3.72 -7.15
CA ALA A 102 0.19 -2.78 -7.38
C ALA A 102 -1.09 -3.27 -6.69
N ASP A 103 -1.82 -2.34 -6.06
CA ASP A 103 -3.12 -2.63 -5.47
C ASP A 103 -4.17 -2.82 -6.57
N PRO A 104 -5.45 -3.14 -6.23
CA PRO A 104 -6.50 -3.36 -7.24
C PRO A 104 -6.77 -2.15 -8.14
N PHE A 105 -6.30 -0.96 -7.77
CA PHE A 105 -6.52 0.28 -8.53
C PHE A 105 -5.26 0.77 -9.23
N GLY A 106 -4.20 -0.02 -9.25
CA GLY A 106 -2.94 0.34 -9.89
C GLY A 106 -2.02 1.20 -9.04
N ASN A 107 -2.32 1.39 -7.76
CA ASN A 107 -1.44 2.11 -6.86
C ASN A 107 -0.27 1.22 -6.47
N GLU A 108 0.95 1.64 -6.78
CA GLU A 108 2.13 0.85 -6.50
C GLU A 108 2.60 1.05 -5.07
N PHE A 109 3.11 -0.02 -4.49
CA PHE A 109 3.77 -0.01 -3.19
C PHE A 109 4.88 -1.06 -3.18
N GLU A 110 5.88 -0.83 -2.35
CA GLU A 110 7.08 -1.65 -2.33
C GLU A 110 7.25 -2.30 -0.97
N VAL A 111 7.55 -3.60 -0.98
CA VAL A 111 7.85 -4.37 0.23
C VAL A 111 9.35 -4.63 0.21
N SER A 112 10.07 -4.11 1.19
CA SER A 112 11.52 -4.11 1.18
C SER A 112 12.13 -4.81 2.39
N LYS A 113 13.38 -5.23 2.21
CA LYS A 113 14.22 -5.68 3.30
C LYS A 113 15.43 -4.78 3.51
N PHE A 114 15.27 -3.48 3.27
CA PHE A 114 16.28 -2.49 3.60
C PHE A 114 16.41 -2.36 5.11
N HIS A 115 17.64 -2.31 5.61
CA HIS A 115 17.92 -2.18 7.05
C HIS A 115 19.08 -1.20 7.31
N ASP A 116 19.22 -0.22 6.46
CA ASP A 116 20.28 0.79 6.59
C ASP A 116 19.89 1.98 7.51
#